data_74082ee9dfdb6cab0bba2bfab94c2339
#
_entry.id   74082ee9dfdb6cab0bba2bfab94c2339
#
_cell.length_a   1.000
_cell.length_b   1.000
_cell.length_c   1.000
_cell.angle_alpha   90.00
_cell.angle_beta   90.00
_cell.angle_gamma   90.00
#
_symmetry.space_group_name_H-M   'P 1'
#
loop_
_entity.id
_entity.type
_entity.pdbx_description
1 polymer ?
#
loop_
_entity_poly.entity_id
_entity_poly.type
_entity_poly.pdbx_seq_one_letter_code
_entity_poly.pdbx_strand_id
1 'polypeptide(L)'
;MNEGPVGGRSSAKRLTALPGIFVQDTDDPVTYLHFVMDQHEVNFADGPPTESFYCGPMAVHLLDEAARVEINALFPSLTTSSKIPKAARTIPCGSQQKKLIERHRKNRKALLNYAF
;
A
#
# COMPACT_ATOMS: atom_id res chain seq x y z
N MET A 1 6.52 -11.62 -19.34
CA MET A 1 6.54 -11.63 -18.48
C MET A 1 5.70 -11.53 -17.79
N ASN A 2 5.49 -11.85 -17.21
CA ASN A 2 4.66 -11.89 -16.61
C ASN A 2 4.64 -11.47 -15.53
N GLU A 3 4.67 -11.16 -15.07
CA GLU A 3 4.49 -11.05 -14.20
C GLU A 3 3.68 -10.75 -13.70
N GLY A 4 3.38 -10.96 -14.19
CA GLY A 4 2.57 -10.98 -13.69
C GLY A 4 1.89 -10.35 -12.74
N PRO A 5 1.42 -10.96 -12.12
CA PRO A 5 0.46 -10.47 -11.34
C PRO A 5 0.92 -9.67 -10.33
N VAL A 6 1.94 -9.83 -10.24
CA VAL A 6 2.46 -9.33 -9.31
C VAL A 6 2.67 -8.02 -9.36
N GLY A 7 2.37 -7.39 -10.09
CA GLY A 7 2.60 -6.14 -10.26
C GLY A 7 3.09 -5.39 -9.13
N GLY A 8 3.67 -4.30 -9.35
CA GLY A 8 4.22 -3.45 -8.36
C GLY A 8 3.16 -2.72 -7.58
N ARG A 9 3.54 -2.21 -6.43
CA ARG A 9 2.72 -1.31 -5.62
C ARG A 9 2.93 0.11 -6.09
N SER A 10 1.92 0.91 -5.92
CA SER A 10 2.03 2.36 -6.15
C SER A 10 1.26 3.10 -5.07
N SER A 11 1.75 4.27 -4.71
CA SER A 11 0.97 5.14 -3.84
C SER A 11 -0.26 5.62 -4.59
N ALA A 12 -1.37 5.75 -3.89
CA ALA A 12 -2.63 6.19 -4.49
C ALA A 12 -2.50 7.57 -5.17
N LYS A 13 -1.68 8.43 -4.61
CA LYS A 13 -1.46 9.77 -5.17
C LYS A 13 -0.92 9.71 -6.60
N ARG A 14 -0.07 8.75 -6.91
CA ARG A 14 0.49 8.61 -8.25
C ARG A 14 -0.51 8.10 -9.26
N LEU A 15 -1.55 7.41 -8.80
CA LEU A 15 -2.60 6.88 -9.68
C LEU A 15 -3.45 7.98 -10.31
N THR A 16 -3.36 9.21 -9.81
CA THR A 16 -4.10 10.33 -10.39
C THR A 16 -3.66 10.67 -11.82
N ALA A 17 -2.54 10.13 -12.27
CA ALA A 17 -2.13 10.24 -13.67
C ALA A 17 -3.01 9.41 -14.61
N LEU A 18 -3.79 8.48 -14.07
CA LEU A 18 -4.69 7.64 -14.85
C LEU A 18 -6.06 8.30 -15.00
N PRO A 19 -6.75 8.08 -16.13
CA PRO A 19 -8.08 8.62 -16.32
C PRO A 19 -9.07 8.10 -15.27
N GLY A 20 -9.94 8.97 -14.79
CA GLY A 20 -10.97 8.57 -13.83
C GLY A 20 -10.52 8.51 -12.38
N ILE A 21 -9.25 8.73 -12.11
CA ILE A 21 -8.71 8.76 -10.75
C ILE A 21 -8.27 10.19 -10.44
N PHE A 22 -8.87 10.79 -9.44
CA PHE A 22 -8.62 12.19 -9.11
C PHE A 22 -8.71 12.42 -7.60
N VAL A 23 -8.11 13.51 -7.16
CA VAL A 23 -8.21 13.90 -5.75
C VAL A 23 -9.57 14.56 -5.55
N GLN A 24 -10.35 14.02 -4.63
CA GLN A 24 -11.62 14.62 -4.26
C GLN A 24 -11.36 15.74 -3.25
N ASP A 25 -11.79 16.93 -3.59
CA ASP A 25 -11.67 18.07 -2.69
C ASP A 25 -12.92 18.10 -1.81
N THR A 26 -12.72 17.95 -0.51
CA THR A 26 -13.80 17.95 0.45
C THR A 26 -13.34 18.55 1.77
N ASP A 27 -14.23 19.28 2.42
CA ASP A 27 -13.97 19.82 3.75
C ASP A 27 -14.40 18.84 4.85
N ASP A 28 -14.98 17.71 4.47
CA ASP A 28 -15.41 16.72 5.45
C ASP A 28 -14.21 15.99 6.04
N PRO A 29 -14.23 15.72 7.35
CA PRO A 29 -13.15 14.97 7.96
C PRO A 29 -13.13 13.53 7.44
N VAL A 30 -11.92 13.01 7.25
CA VAL A 30 -11.71 11.64 6.77
C VAL A 30 -11.06 10.82 7.88
N THR A 31 -11.66 9.68 8.19
CA THR A 31 -11.09 8.75 9.15
C THR A 31 -10.31 7.67 8.42
N TYR A 32 -9.03 7.53 8.74
CA TYR A 32 -8.19 6.49 8.18
C TYR A 32 -8.04 5.35 9.16
N LEU A 33 -8.25 4.14 8.69
CA LEU A 33 -8.08 2.94 9.48
C LEU A 33 -7.00 2.06 8.86
N HIS A 34 -6.18 1.48 9.70
CA HIS A 34 -5.15 0.54 9.28
C HIS A 34 -5.32 -0.78 9.99
N PHE A 35 -5.09 -1.87 9.27
CA PHE A 35 -5.02 -3.19 9.86
C PHE A 35 -3.55 -3.58 9.96
N VAL A 36 -3.12 -3.97 11.14
CA VAL A 36 -1.78 -4.49 11.36
C VAL A 36 -1.89 -5.98 11.61
N MET A 37 -1.06 -6.73 10.90
CA MET A 37 -0.98 -8.18 11.04
C MET A 37 0.45 -8.56 11.41
N ASP A 38 0.65 -9.77 11.89
CA ASP A 38 2.00 -10.23 12.28
C ASP A 38 2.98 -10.25 11.10
N GLN A 39 2.45 -10.35 9.90
CA GLN A 39 3.21 -10.19 8.66
C GLN A 39 2.48 -9.21 7.77
N HIS A 40 3.22 -8.56 6.88
CA HIS A 40 2.61 -7.70 5.88
C HIS A 40 1.89 -8.56 4.84
N GLU A 41 0.60 -8.38 4.70
CA GLU A 41 -0.25 -9.24 3.87
C GLU A 41 -1.15 -8.44 2.95
N VAL A 42 -1.57 -9.10 1.87
CA VAL A 42 -2.57 -8.55 0.96
C VAL A 42 -3.94 -9.03 1.42
N ASN A 43 -4.85 -8.10 1.58
CA ASN A 43 -6.23 -8.36 1.95
C ASN A 43 -7.14 -7.89 0.82
N PHE A 44 -8.43 -8.19 0.90
CA PHE A 44 -9.39 -7.73 -0.09
C PHE A 44 -10.45 -6.87 0.60
N ALA A 45 -10.66 -5.69 0.05
CA ALA A 45 -11.66 -4.76 0.56
C ALA A 45 -12.62 -4.42 -0.58
N ASP A 46 -13.85 -4.83 -0.46
CA ASP A 46 -14.89 -4.63 -1.47
C ASP A 46 -14.49 -5.13 -2.87
N GLY A 47 -13.71 -6.22 -2.91
CA GLY A 47 -13.22 -6.81 -4.15
C GLY A 47 -11.75 -6.53 -4.45
N PRO A 48 -11.31 -5.28 -4.53
CA PRO A 48 -9.91 -4.99 -4.87
C PRO A 48 -8.93 -5.40 -3.76
N PRO A 49 -7.73 -5.82 -4.16
CA PRO A 49 -6.69 -6.11 -3.19
C PRO A 49 -6.21 -4.83 -2.52
N THR A 50 -6.01 -4.92 -1.24
CA THR A 50 -5.41 -3.88 -0.43
C THR A 50 -4.37 -4.53 0.46
N GLU A 51 -3.71 -3.78 1.31
CA GLU A 51 -2.63 -4.32 2.12
C GLU A 51 -2.84 -3.99 3.58
N SER A 52 -2.36 -4.89 4.45
CA SER A 52 -2.20 -4.57 5.85
C SER A 52 -1.14 -3.48 6.00
N PHE A 53 -1.10 -2.83 7.16
CA PHE A 53 -0.11 -1.79 7.41
C PHE A 53 1.29 -2.39 7.39
N TYR A 54 2.18 -1.78 6.59
CA TYR A 54 3.56 -2.21 6.53
C TYR A 54 4.35 -1.55 7.68
N CYS A 55 4.80 -2.34 8.63
CA CYS A 55 5.52 -1.86 9.79
C CYS A 55 7.01 -1.60 9.51
N GLY A 56 7.31 -0.94 8.41
CA GLY A 56 8.65 -0.46 8.15
C GLY A 56 9.03 0.67 9.10
N PRO A 57 10.32 0.94 9.31
CA PRO A 57 10.78 1.94 10.29
C PRO A 57 10.16 3.32 10.08
N MET A 58 10.09 3.79 8.85
CA MET A 58 9.53 5.09 8.54
C MET A 58 8.04 5.15 8.82
N ALA A 59 7.30 4.10 8.45
CA ALA A 59 5.86 4.06 8.63
C ALA A 59 5.49 4.03 10.12
N VAL A 60 6.18 3.23 10.90
CA VAL A 60 5.95 3.15 12.35
C VAL A 60 6.28 4.48 13.02
N HIS A 61 7.32 5.16 12.56
CA HIS A 61 7.73 6.44 13.11
C HIS A 61 6.68 7.54 12.90
N LEU A 62 5.91 7.45 11.83
CA LEU A 62 4.87 8.43 11.52
C LEU A 62 3.56 8.22 12.28
N LEU A 63 3.41 7.08 12.95
CA LEU A 63 2.24 6.82 13.78
C LEU A 63 2.28 7.66 15.05
N ASP A 64 1.10 7.95 15.59
CA ASP A 64 1.04 8.59 16.90
C ASP A 64 1.53 7.62 17.99
N GLU A 65 1.80 8.17 19.17
CA GLU A 65 2.37 7.38 20.27
C GLU A 65 1.43 6.27 20.71
N ALA A 66 0.13 6.54 20.77
CA ALA A 66 -0.86 5.55 21.21
C ALA A 66 -0.87 4.33 20.27
N ALA A 67 -0.83 4.58 18.96
CA ALA A 67 -0.79 3.52 17.96
C ALA A 67 0.52 2.72 18.05
N ARG A 68 1.64 3.40 18.27
CA ARG A 68 2.93 2.72 18.42
C ARG A 68 2.95 1.82 19.65
N VAL A 69 2.41 2.31 20.77
CA VAL A 69 2.33 1.53 22.01
C VAL A 69 1.47 0.29 21.80
N GLU A 70 0.34 0.44 21.12
CA GLU A 70 -0.55 -0.67 20.83
C GLU A 70 0.11 -1.73 19.95
N ILE A 71 0.74 -1.31 18.86
CA ILE A 71 1.45 -2.23 17.96
C ILE A 71 2.58 -2.94 18.69
N ASN A 72 3.33 -2.21 19.50
CA ASN A 72 4.43 -2.79 20.24
C ASN A 72 3.95 -3.82 21.26
N ALA A 73 2.79 -3.60 21.86
CA ALA A 73 2.21 -4.54 22.82
C ALA A 73 1.68 -5.80 22.14
N LEU A 74 1.04 -5.65 20.97
CA LEU A 74 0.43 -6.77 20.26
C LEU A 74 1.42 -7.54 19.38
N PHE A 75 2.34 -6.84 18.77
CA PHE A 75 3.30 -7.41 17.81
C PHE A 75 4.73 -6.93 18.11
N PRO A 76 5.29 -7.30 19.26
CA PRO A 76 6.61 -6.80 19.64
C PRO A 76 7.72 -7.15 18.64
N SER A 77 7.58 -8.26 17.93
CA SER A 77 8.57 -8.66 16.93
C SER A 77 8.63 -7.72 15.73
N LEU A 78 7.57 -6.98 15.45
CA LEU A 78 7.54 -6.04 14.34
C LEU A 78 8.25 -4.73 14.67
N THR A 79 8.30 -4.36 15.92
CA THR A 79 8.81 -3.06 16.33
C THR A 79 10.18 -3.12 17.02
N THR A 80 10.54 -4.27 17.57
CA THR A 80 11.81 -4.42 18.29
C THR A 80 12.92 -5.03 17.44
N SER A 81 12.57 -5.64 16.31
CA SER A 81 13.56 -6.21 15.41
C SER A 81 14.31 -5.11 14.67
N SER A 82 15.63 -5.26 14.56
CA SER A 82 16.44 -4.36 13.75
C SER A 82 16.30 -4.65 12.25
N LYS A 83 15.64 -5.74 11.90
CA LYS A 83 15.47 -6.13 10.50
C LYS A 83 14.27 -5.40 9.90
N ILE A 84 14.41 -5.02 8.64
CA ILE A 84 13.30 -4.45 7.87
C ILE A 84 12.30 -5.57 7.59
N PRO A 85 11.01 -5.40 7.94
CA PRO A 85 10.02 -6.44 7.67
C PRO A 85 9.89 -6.72 6.18
N LYS A 86 9.61 -7.98 5.86
CA LYS A 86 9.38 -8.38 4.48
C LYS A 86 8.01 -7.88 4.03
N ALA A 87 7.97 -7.18 2.91
CA ALA A 87 6.71 -6.74 2.31
C ALA A 87 6.05 -7.90 1.54
N ALA A 88 4.72 -7.94 1.55
CA ALA A 88 3.96 -8.95 0.82
C ALA A 88 4.14 -8.81 -0.69
N ARG A 89 4.38 -7.60 -1.16
CA ARG A 89 4.61 -7.29 -2.57
C ARG A 89 5.84 -6.41 -2.69
N THR A 90 6.45 -6.41 -3.86
CA THR A 90 7.58 -5.51 -4.14
C THR A 90 7.15 -4.06 -4.01
N ILE A 91 7.95 -3.28 -3.31
CA ILE A 91 7.73 -1.84 -3.17
C ILE A 91 8.71 -1.14 -4.11
N PRO A 92 8.25 -0.72 -5.30
CA PRO A 92 9.15 -0.05 -6.23
C PRO A 92 9.45 1.38 -5.78
N CYS A 93 10.58 1.90 -6.18
CA CYS A 93 10.91 3.30 -5.93
C CYS A 93 10.01 4.22 -6.75
N GLY A 94 10.02 5.52 -6.43
CA GLY A 94 9.13 6.47 -7.08
C GLY A 94 9.22 6.52 -8.59
N SER A 95 10.42 6.45 -9.13
CA SER A 95 10.62 6.45 -10.59
C SER A 95 10.05 5.20 -11.25
N GLN A 96 10.17 4.05 -10.60
CA GLN A 96 9.59 2.81 -11.08
C GLN A 96 8.06 2.84 -11.02
N GLN A 97 7.50 3.43 -9.98
CA GLN A 97 6.05 3.62 -9.88
C GLN A 97 5.52 4.47 -11.04
N LYS A 98 6.20 5.57 -11.34
CA LYS A 98 5.83 6.43 -12.48
C LYS A 98 5.84 5.67 -13.79
N LYS A 99 6.87 4.85 -14.02
CA LYS A 99 6.98 4.04 -15.24
C LYS A 99 5.86 3.02 -15.34
N LEU A 100 5.49 2.37 -14.24
CA LEU A 100 4.40 1.42 -14.21
C LEU A 100 3.09 2.08 -14.57
N ILE A 101 2.78 3.21 -13.95
CA ILE A 101 1.54 3.94 -14.19
C ILE A 101 1.48 4.44 -15.64
N GLU A 102 2.57 4.99 -16.15
CA GLU A 102 2.65 5.45 -17.53
C GLU A 102 2.42 4.31 -18.51
N ARG A 103 2.96 3.14 -18.21
CA ARG A 103 2.77 1.95 -19.03
C ARG A 103 1.30 1.50 -19.05
N HIS A 104 0.63 1.52 -17.90
CA HIS A 104 -0.81 1.22 -17.82
C HIS A 104 -1.62 2.22 -18.63
N ARG A 105 -1.31 3.51 -18.50
CA ARG A 105 -1.99 4.56 -19.24
C ARG A 105 -1.81 4.40 -20.75
N LYS A 106 -0.59 4.19 -21.17
CA LYS A 106 -0.24 4.09 -22.59
C LYS A 106 -0.85 2.87 -23.24
N ASN A 107 -0.88 1.75 -22.55
CA ASN A 107 -1.41 0.49 -23.07
C ASN A 107 -2.89 0.30 -22.74
N ARG A 108 -3.52 1.26 -22.09
CA ARG A 108 -4.93 1.20 -21.68
C ARG A 108 -5.27 -0.06 -20.90
N LYS A 109 -4.35 -0.50 -20.07
CA LYS A 109 -4.57 -1.68 -19.22
C LYS A 109 -5.35 -1.31 -17.97
N ALA A 110 -6.25 -2.18 -17.57
CA ALA A 110 -6.97 -2.02 -16.32
C ALA A 110 -6.00 -2.12 -15.15
N LEU A 111 -6.27 -1.31 -14.10
CA LEU A 111 -5.48 -1.35 -12.90
C LEU A 111 -5.67 -2.65 -12.17
N LEU A 112 -6.87 -3.16 -12.17
CA LEU A 112 -7.25 -4.40 -11.52
C LEU A 112 -7.79 -5.36 -12.57
N ASN A 113 -7.36 -6.60 -12.48
CA ASN A 113 -7.82 -7.62 -13.39
C ASN A 113 -8.61 -8.63 -12.55
N TYR A 114 -9.93 -8.59 -12.71
CA TYR A 114 -10.78 -9.53 -12.03
C TYR A 114 -11.01 -10.75 -12.92
N ALA A 115 -10.63 -11.90 -12.40
CA ALA A 115 -10.95 -13.16 -13.04
C ALA A 115 -12.19 -13.73 -12.35
N PHE A 116 -13.26 -13.78 -13.05
CA PHE A 116 -14.49 -14.37 -12.54
C PHE A 116 -14.80 -15.66 -13.27
#